data_3e43f2d63583d7cbc7c0df629ddfde90
#
_entry.id   3e43f2d63583d7cbc7c0df629ddfde90
#
_cell.length_a   1.000
_cell.length_b   1.000
_cell.length_c   1.000
_cell.angle_alpha   90.00
_cell.angle_beta   90.00
_cell.angle_gamma   90.00
#
_symmetry.space_group_name_H-M   'P 1'
#
loop_
_entity.id
_entity.type
_entity.pdbx_description
1 polymer ?
#
loop_
_entity_poly.entity_id
_entity_poly.type
_entity_poly.pdbx_seq_one_letter_code
_entity_poly.pdbx_strand_id
1 'polypeptide(L)'
;DALKTNIRTYLTQYKMIGDSVRIKEAFPINIAIDFEIIVLPNFNSNEVLRNCILTLQTYFNIDEWQVNEPIILRDVYALLDKVQGIQTVKNIVFTNKTGGSYSNYKYDVVGAMIDNVIYPSIDPMVFEVKYPNSDIKGRIVNL
;
A
#
# COMPACT_ATOMS: atom_id res chain seq x y z
N ASP A 1 -15.97 -3.17 5.45
CA ASP A 1 -14.84 -3.20 4.68
C ASP A 1 -15.15 -3.11 3.22
N ALA A 2 -14.93 -1.98 2.71
CA ALA A 2 -15.27 -1.69 1.35
C ALA A 2 -14.54 -2.58 0.38
N LEU A 3 -13.33 -2.92 0.71
CA LEU A 3 -12.61 -3.68 -0.15
C LEU A 3 -12.92 -5.07 -0.04
N LYS A 4 -13.11 -5.60 1.12
CA LYS A 4 -13.64 -6.89 1.24
C LYS A 4 -14.97 -6.95 0.59
N THR A 5 -15.77 -5.92 0.73
CA THR A 5 -17.06 -5.84 0.09
C THR A 5 -16.92 -5.80 -1.41
N ASN A 6 -16.00 -5.01 -1.91
CA ASN A 6 -15.77 -4.94 -3.32
C ASN A 6 -15.32 -6.21 -3.90
N ILE A 7 -14.34 -6.84 -3.29
CA ILE A 7 -13.87 -8.08 -3.83
C ILE A 7 -14.90 -9.14 -3.62
N ARG A 8 -15.66 -9.06 -2.56
CA ARG A 8 -16.72 -9.96 -2.34
C ARG A 8 -17.78 -9.79 -3.38
N THR A 9 -18.12 -8.59 -3.72
CA THR A 9 -19.07 -8.30 -4.75
C THR A 9 -18.59 -8.82 -6.08
N TYR A 10 -17.35 -8.55 -6.38
CA TYR A 10 -16.75 -9.01 -7.59
C TYR A 10 -16.69 -10.53 -7.65
N LEU A 11 -16.20 -11.15 -6.59
CA LEU A 11 -16.09 -12.58 -6.56
C LEU A 11 -17.44 -13.26 -6.47
N THR A 12 -18.34 -12.64 -5.75
CA THR A 12 -19.67 -13.21 -5.62
C THR A 12 -20.43 -13.15 -6.91
N GLN A 13 -20.19 -12.10 -7.64
CA GLN A 13 -20.80 -12.00 -8.91
C GLN A 13 -20.32 -13.09 -9.77
N TYR A 14 -19.13 -13.59 -9.54
CA TYR A 14 -18.73 -14.58 -10.26
C TYR A 14 -18.49 -15.73 -9.59
N LYS A 15 -18.48 -15.79 -8.46
CA LYS A 15 -18.31 -16.89 -7.94
C LYS A 15 -19.21 -17.17 -7.21
N MET A 16 -19.90 -16.61 -6.98
CA MET A 16 -20.77 -16.69 -6.27
C MET A 16 -20.70 -17.59 -5.62
N ILE A 17 -20.10 -17.90 -5.70
CA ILE A 17 -19.88 -18.72 -5.14
C ILE A 17 -19.55 -18.51 -4.04
N GLY A 18 -19.61 -17.90 -3.71
CA GLY A 18 -19.47 -17.60 -2.62
C GLY A 18 -18.37 -17.99 -2.03
N ASP A 19 -17.83 -18.51 -2.27
CA ASP A 19 -16.85 -18.84 -1.74
C ASP A 19 -15.98 -18.08 -1.97
N SER A 20 -16.13 -17.24 -1.96
CA SER A 20 -15.26 -16.29 -2.04
C SER A 20 -14.05 -16.49 -1.32
N VAL A 21 -12.96 -15.99 -1.82
CA VAL A 21 -11.71 -15.96 -1.15
C VAL A 21 -11.81 -14.93 -0.07
N ARG A 22 -11.47 -15.31 1.15
CA ARG A 22 -11.49 -14.37 2.25
C ARG A 22 -10.12 -13.81 2.48
N ILE A 23 -10.08 -12.55 2.89
CA ILE A 23 -8.80 -11.92 3.15
C ILE A 23 -8.00 -12.69 4.17
N LYS A 24 -8.64 -13.22 5.19
CA LYS A 24 -7.93 -13.97 6.21
C LYS A 24 -7.36 -15.28 5.70
N GLU A 25 -7.82 -15.74 4.54
CA GLU A 25 -7.32 -16.96 3.95
C GLU A 25 -6.24 -16.70 2.90
N ALA A 26 -6.03 -15.44 2.57
CA ALA A 26 -5.02 -15.09 1.60
C ALA A 26 -3.63 -15.14 2.23
N PHE A 27 -2.62 -15.37 1.40
CA PHE A 27 -1.23 -15.32 1.85
C PHE A 27 -0.83 -13.86 2.00
N PRO A 28 -0.54 -13.40 3.24
CA PRO A 28 -0.18 -12.01 3.42
C PRO A 28 1.27 -11.77 3.01
N ILE A 29 1.46 -10.76 2.19
CA ILE A 29 2.78 -10.30 1.82
C ILE A 29 2.97 -8.96 2.54
N ASN A 30 3.76 -8.98 3.59
CA ASN A 30 3.97 -7.78 4.39
C ASN A 30 4.91 -6.83 3.67
N ILE A 31 4.51 -5.58 3.57
CA ILE A 31 5.29 -4.58 2.88
C ILE A 31 5.58 -3.40 3.79
N ALA A 32 6.68 -2.73 3.51
CA ALA A 32 7.03 -1.47 4.13
C ALA A 32 7.13 -0.43 3.03
N ILE A 33 6.83 0.79 3.35
CA ILE A 33 6.82 1.89 2.40
C ILE A 33 7.76 2.98 2.89
N ASP A 34 8.70 3.37 2.03
CA ASP A 34 9.58 4.50 2.31
C ASP A 34 9.35 5.52 1.22
N PHE A 35 9.12 6.76 1.59
CA PHE A 35 8.89 7.79 0.58
C PHE A 35 9.67 9.05 0.90
N GLU A 36 9.92 9.85 -0.13
CA GLU A 36 10.62 11.13 -0.02
C GLU A 36 9.75 12.20 -0.66
N ILE A 37 9.57 13.29 0.06
CA ILE A 37 8.74 14.38 -0.41
C ILE A 37 9.49 15.71 -0.31
N ILE A 38 9.07 16.66 -1.14
CA ILE A 38 9.53 18.03 -1.07
C ILE A 38 8.33 18.87 -0.66
N VAL A 39 8.50 19.64 0.39
CA VAL A 39 7.41 20.43 0.98
C VAL A 39 7.52 21.87 0.52
N LEU A 40 6.37 22.47 0.25
CA LEU A 40 6.33 23.88 -0.13
C LEU A 40 6.83 24.78 1.01
N PRO A 41 7.46 25.92 0.68
CA PRO A 41 8.15 26.72 1.70
C PRO A 41 7.29 27.22 2.84
N ASN A 42 6.03 27.49 2.61
CA ASN A 42 5.19 28.11 3.63
C ASN A 42 4.42 27.12 4.49
N PHE A 43 4.76 25.84 4.39
CA PHE A 43 4.05 24.81 5.15
C PHE A 43 4.95 24.20 6.21
N ASN A 44 4.32 23.74 7.27
CA ASN A 44 5.03 23.03 8.34
C ASN A 44 5.40 21.64 7.84
N SER A 45 6.69 21.41 7.67
CA SER A 45 7.19 20.16 7.08
C SER A 45 6.76 18.93 7.87
N ASN A 46 6.80 19.01 9.20
CA ASN A 46 6.44 17.86 10.01
C ASN A 46 4.96 17.53 9.91
N GLU A 47 4.13 18.54 9.79
CA GLU A 47 2.70 18.33 9.66
C GLU A 47 2.37 17.73 8.30
N VAL A 48 3.02 18.22 7.25
CA VAL A 48 2.83 17.68 5.92
C VAL A 48 3.27 16.22 5.86
N LEU A 49 4.42 15.92 6.46
CA LEU A 49 4.93 14.56 6.50
C LEU A 49 3.96 13.63 7.23
N ARG A 50 3.45 14.09 8.36
CA ARG A 50 2.51 13.30 9.13
C ARG A 50 1.24 13.04 8.35
N ASN A 51 0.75 14.04 7.64
CA ASN A 51 -0.45 13.88 6.84
C ASN A 51 -0.24 12.89 5.70
N CYS A 52 0.96 12.87 5.13
CA CYS A 52 1.29 11.89 4.10
C CYS A 52 1.28 10.47 4.68
N ILE A 53 1.85 10.31 5.86
CA ILE A 53 1.87 9.00 6.51
C ILE A 53 0.45 8.54 6.82
N LEU A 54 -0.39 9.43 7.34
CA LEU A 54 -1.78 9.08 7.62
C LEU A 54 -2.54 8.73 6.35
N THR A 55 -2.26 9.43 5.28
CA THR A 55 -2.90 9.15 4.00
C THR A 55 -2.54 7.75 3.52
N LEU A 56 -1.28 7.37 3.63
CA LEU A 56 -0.87 6.02 3.23
C LEU A 56 -1.42 4.95 4.16
N GLN A 57 -1.49 5.23 5.46
CA GLN A 57 -2.08 4.29 6.40
C GLN A 57 -3.54 4.02 6.05
N THR A 58 -4.26 5.05 5.67
CA THR A 58 -5.65 4.89 5.28
C THR A 58 -5.79 4.11 3.98
N TYR A 59 -4.94 4.42 3.02
CA TYR A 59 -5.01 3.78 1.71
C TYR A 59 -4.69 2.29 1.80
N PHE A 60 -3.71 1.92 2.61
CA PHE A 60 -3.31 0.52 2.75
C PHE A 60 -3.95 -0.18 3.94
N ASN A 61 -5.08 0.34 4.41
CA ASN A 61 -5.79 -0.32 5.50
C ASN A 61 -6.20 -1.71 5.05
N ILE A 62 -5.73 -2.72 5.79
CA ILE A 62 -5.96 -4.10 5.39
C ILE A 62 -7.44 -4.44 5.31
N ASP A 63 -8.27 -3.75 6.09
CA ASP A 63 -9.70 -4.03 6.06
C ASP A 63 -10.34 -3.58 4.76
N GLU A 64 -9.67 -2.74 4.01
CA GLU A 64 -10.19 -2.23 2.74
C GLU A 64 -9.38 -2.70 1.53
N TRP A 65 -8.27 -3.37 1.76
CA TRP A 65 -7.43 -3.85 0.66
C TRP A 65 -7.93 -5.22 0.20
N GLN A 66 -7.97 -5.41 -1.09
CA GLN A 66 -8.57 -6.62 -1.65
C GLN A 66 -7.54 -7.71 -1.84
N VAL A 67 -8.03 -8.95 -1.77
CA VAL A 67 -7.23 -10.09 -2.14
C VAL A 67 -6.89 -9.97 -3.62
N ASN A 68 -5.63 -10.23 -3.95
CA ASN A 68 -5.10 -10.16 -5.31
C ASN A 68 -5.15 -8.77 -5.92
N GLU A 69 -5.27 -7.74 -5.09
CA GLU A 69 -5.25 -6.37 -5.59
C GLU A 69 -3.82 -5.93 -5.86
N PRO A 70 -3.51 -5.43 -7.05
CA PRO A 70 -2.15 -4.94 -7.34
C PRO A 70 -1.90 -3.59 -6.71
N ILE A 71 -0.63 -3.24 -6.52
CA ILE A 71 -0.25 -1.91 -6.06
C ILE A 71 0.10 -1.09 -7.30
N ILE A 72 -0.69 -0.06 -7.57
CA ILE A 72 -0.47 0.81 -8.71
C ILE A 72 0.29 2.04 -8.24
N LEU A 73 1.57 2.10 -8.59
CA LEU A 73 2.44 3.15 -8.10
C LEU A 73 1.95 4.53 -8.45
N ARG A 74 1.45 4.70 -9.65
CA ARG A 74 0.95 6.00 -10.08
C ARG A 74 -0.17 6.49 -9.17
N ASP A 75 -1.02 5.58 -8.71
CA ASP A 75 -2.12 5.96 -7.82
C ASP A 75 -1.58 6.40 -6.47
N VAL A 76 -0.53 5.75 -5.99
CA VAL A 76 0.08 6.11 -4.71
C VAL A 76 0.75 7.49 -4.82
N TYR A 77 1.46 7.74 -5.91
CA TYR A 77 2.04 9.06 -6.14
C TYR A 77 0.96 10.15 -6.21
N ALA A 78 -0.12 9.88 -6.94
CA ALA A 78 -1.21 10.83 -7.07
C ALA A 78 -1.87 11.12 -5.73
N LEU A 79 -1.99 10.09 -4.91
CA LEU A 79 -2.60 10.22 -3.61
C LEU A 79 -1.77 11.14 -2.71
N LEU A 80 -0.47 10.98 -2.71
CA LEU A 80 0.41 11.84 -1.93
C LEU A 80 0.49 13.25 -2.49
N ASP A 81 0.44 13.39 -3.80
CA ASP A 81 0.46 14.72 -4.43
C ASP A 81 -0.73 15.57 -4.02
N LYS A 82 -1.80 14.96 -3.59
CA LYS A 82 -2.99 15.71 -3.16
C LYS A 82 -2.91 16.22 -1.74
N VAL A 83 -1.92 15.79 -0.99
CA VAL A 83 -1.75 16.25 0.39
C VAL A 83 -1.34 17.72 0.35
N GLN A 84 -2.01 18.53 1.15
CA GLN A 84 -1.76 19.96 1.16
C GLN A 84 -0.34 20.24 1.65
N GLY A 85 0.38 21.06 0.92
CA GLY A 85 1.75 21.41 1.27
C GLY A 85 2.82 20.63 0.53
N ILE A 86 2.43 19.67 -0.25
CA ILE A 86 3.37 18.89 -1.06
C ILE A 86 3.74 19.67 -2.31
N GLN A 87 5.03 19.85 -2.54
CA GLN A 87 5.51 20.38 -3.80
C GLN A 87 5.64 19.26 -4.81
N THR A 88 6.28 18.18 -4.42
CA THR A 88 6.38 16.99 -5.26
C THR A 88 6.71 15.78 -4.41
N VAL A 89 6.34 14.61 -4.89
CA VAL A 89 6.75 13.34 -4.29
C VAL A 89 7.94 12.86 -5.09
N LYS A 90 9.08 12.77 -4.44
CA LYS A 90 10.31 12.47 -5.15
C LYS A 90 10.50 10.98 -5.38
N ASN A 91 10.14 10.17 -4.42
CA ASN A 91 10.37 8.74 -4.52
C ASN A 91 9.46 7.98 -3.58
N ILE A 92 9.04 6.79 -4.00
CA ILE A 92 8.30 5.85 -3.15
C ILE A 92 8.88 4.47 -3.41
N VAL A 93 9.31 3.81 -2.35
CA VAL A 93 9.91 2.48 -2.43
C VAL A 93 9.13 1.51 -1.58
N PHE A 94 8.81 0.37 -2.14
CA PHE A 94 8.14 -0.72 -1.43
C PHE A 94 9.13 -1.83 -1.14
N THR A 95 9.08 -2.38 0.06
CA THR A 95 9.97 -3.46 0.48
C THR A 95 9.14 -4.57 1.09
N ASN A 96 9.47 -5.81 0.81
CA ASN A 96 8.82 -6.95 1.44
C ASN A 96 9.49 -7.23 2.78
N LYS A 97 8.68 -7.32 3.83
CA LYS A 97 9.17 -7.61 5.19
C LYS A 97 8.85 -9.05 5.54
N THR A 98 9.85 -9.76 6.03
CA THR A 98 9.65 -11.15 6.45
C THR A 98 10.40 -11.40 7.76
N GLY A 99 10.08 -12.50 8.39
CA GLY A 99 10.76 -12.90 9.64
C GLY A 99 10.11 -12.27 10.86
N GLY A 100 10.49 -12.76 12.03
CA GLY A 100 9.91 -12.26 13.28
C GLY A 100 8.41 -12.43 13.30
N SER A 101 7.71 -11.34 13.57
CA SER A 101 6.26 -11.36 13.61
C SER A 101 5.62 -11.11 12.24
N TYR A 102 6.43 -10.83 11.21
CA TYR A 102 5.89 -10.69 9.87
C TYR A 102 5.58 -12.07 9.28
N SER A 103 4.80 -12.05 8.21
CA SER A 103 4.56 -13.25 7.44
C SER A 103 5.88 -13.78 6.87
N ASN A 104 6.00 -15.10 6.77
CA ASN A 104 7.19 -15.70 6.19
C ASN A 104 7.13 -15.77 4.67
N TYR A 105 6.04 -15.35 4.08
CA TYR A 105 5.91 -15.37 2.64
C TYR A 105 6.78 -14.26 2.04
N LYS A 106 7.61 -14.63 1.10
CA LYS A 106 8.52 -13.71 0.45
C LYS A 106 8.04 -13.38 -0.95
N TYR A 107 8.24 -12.15 -1.34
CA TYR A 107 7.83 -11.72 -2.67
C TYR A 107 8.73 -10.58 -3.11
N ASP A 108 9.31 -10.70 -4.28
CA ASP A 108 10.18 -9.67 -4.82
C ASP A 108 9.30 -8.58 -5.42
N VAL A 109 8.92 -7.61 -4.58
CA VAL A 109 8.01 -6.55 -5.02
C VAL A 109 8.63 -5.67 -6.10
N VAL A 110 9.94 -5.50 -6.06
CA VAL A 110 10.62 -4.70 -7.08
C VAL A 110 10.65 -5.45 -8.40
N GLY A 111 11.03 -6.72 -8.36
CA GLY A 111 11.07 -7.53 -9.56
C GLY A 111 9.70 -7.82 -10.16
N ALA A 112 8.66 -7.74 -9.33
CA ALA A 112 7.31 -7.98 -9.81
C ALA A 112 6.67 -6.75 -10.44
N MET A 113 7.39 -5.63 -10.43
CA MET A 113 6.84 -4.39 -10.94
C MET A 113 6.91 -4.35 -12.46
N ILE A 114 5.77 -4.12 -13.10
CA ILE A 114 5.68 -3.98 -14.56
C ILE A 114 4.88 -2.72 -14.82
N ASP A 115 5.49 -1.78 -15.54
CA ASP A 115 4.83 -0.49 -15.87
C ASP A 115 4.32 0.22 -14.63
N ASN A 116 5.13 0.21 -13.57
CA ASN A 116 4.81 0.86 -12.28
C ASN A 116 3.61 0.24 -11.58
N VAL A 117 3.34 -1.04 -11.83
CA VAL A 117 2.32 -1.79 -11.12
C VAL A 117 2.96 -3.02 -10.52
N ILE A 118 2.76 -3.22 -9.22
CA ILE A 118 3.25 -4.40 -8.53
C ILE A 118 2.12 -5.41 -8.51
N TYR A 119 2.25 -6.47 -9.31
CA TYR A 119 1.22 -7.48 -9.44
C TYR A 119 1.37 -8.59 -8.42
N PRO A 120 0.28 -9.12 -7.91
CA PRO A 120 0.35 -10.33 -7.09
C PRO A 120 0.64 -11.54 -7.98
N SER A 121 1.28 -12.55 -7.40
CA SER A 121 1.57 -13.75 -8.16
C SER A 121 1.04 -15.01 -7.49
N ILE A 122 0.84 -14.98 -6.19
CA ILE A 122 0.32 -16.11 -5.47
C ILE A 122 -1.17 -15.90 -5.31
N ASP A 123 -1.94 -16.93 -5.48
CA ASP A 123 -3.39 -16.81 -5.41
C ASP A 123 -3.92 -17.76 -4.34
N PRO A 124 -4.57 -17.28 -3.31
CA PRO A 124 -4.89 -15.87 -3.02
C PRO A 124 -3.78 -15.19 -2.24
N MET A 125 -3.57 -13.93 -2.51
CA MET A 125 -2.52 -13.18 -1.87
C MET A 125 -3.02 -11.77 -1.58
N VAL A 126 -2.50 -11.16 -0.51
CA VAL A 126 -2.87 -9.78 -0.19
C VAL A 126 -1.64 -9.03 0.28
N PHE A 127 -1.45 -7.82 -0.22
CA PHE A 127 -0.40 -6.95 0.29
C PHE A 127 -0.89 -6.31 1.57
N GLU A 128 -0.03 -6.33 2.58
CA GLU A 128 -0.42 -5.86 3.91
C GLU A 128 0.69 -5.03 4.53
N VAL A 129 0.36 -3.86 5.06
CA VAL A 129 1.26 -3.12 5.91
C VAL A 129 0.90 -3.52 7.34
N LYS A 130 1.65 -4.45 7.90
CA LYS A 130 1.30 -5.05 9.18
C LYS A 130 1.41 -4.06 10.34
N TYR A 131 2.41 -3.20 10.30
CA TYR A 131 2.63 -2.22 11.35
C TYR A 131 2.61 -0.81 10.74
N PRO A 132 1.43 -0.24 10.55
CA PRO A 132 1.35 1.06 9.85
C PRO A 132 2.13 2.17 10.53
N ASN A 133 2.31 2.09 11.84
CA ASN A 133 3.03 3.14 12.55
C ASN A 133 4.53 3.04 12.43
N SER A 134 5.06 1.91 11.99
CA SER A 134 6.50 1.74 11.86
C SER A 134 6.96 1.38 10.46
N ASP A 135 6.09 0.83 9.64
CA ASP A 135 6.49 0.37 8.31
C ASP A 135 6.12 1.34 7.19
N ILE A 136 5.54 2.47 7.54
CA ILE A 136 5.34 3.57 6.60
C ILE A 136 6.19 4.72 7.09
N LYS A 137 7.25 5.02 6.37
CA LYS A 137 8.20 6.04 6.76
C LYS A 137 8.39 7.04 5.65
N GLY A 138 8.47 8.29 6.03
CA GLY A 138 8.67 9.34 5.05
C GLY A 138 9.84 10.23 5.45
N ARG A 139 10.39 10.89 4.46
CA ARG A 139 11.51 11.77 4.67
C ARG A 139 11.34 13.00 3.82
N ILE A 140 11.68 14.14 4.39
CA ILE A 140 11.63 15.40 3.68
C ILE A 140 13.00 15.63 3.04
N VAL A 141 13.00 15.88 1.75
CA VAL A 141 14.24 16.10 1.01
C VAL A 141 14.14 17.43 0.26
N ASN A 142 15.27 17.84 -0.30
CA ASN A 142 15.33 19.06 -1.11
C ASN A 142 15.57 18.69 -2.55
N LEU A 143 15.27 19.62 -3.43
CA LEU A 143 15.54 19.41 -4.84
C LEU A 143 17.01 19.22 -5.13
#